data_f363e3ce4ddaf0411537da56560abffa
#
_entry.id   f363e3ce4ddaf0411537da56560abffa
#
_cell.length_a   1.000
_cell.length_b   1.000
_cell.length_c   1.000
_cell.angle_alpha   90.00
_cell.angle_beta   90.00
_cell.angle_gamma   90.00
#
_symmetry.space_group_name_H-M   'P 1'
#
loop_
_entity.id
_entity.type
_entity.pdbx_description
1 polymer ?
#
loop_
_entity_poly.entity_id
_entity_poly.type
_entity_poly.pdbx_seq_one_letter_code
_entity_poly.pdbx_strand_id
1 'polypeptide(L)'
;MDLRAARRELPKIKNNVAVILSGGMDSSIVTMMLARHYGPEKVFALTFNYGQKQAMECMKAKDLCRELGVSQKQLDIGYFGHLVQPISANISGSDVEMPTIKDVLGDPHPPTYVPFRNMMLLSIACAFAEVVKAEYIFCWLQVHDEYGYWDTSQAFVDALNGITALNRTFKTEIIAPFSLLSKTEELKICKELGTYNLLEHTLTC
;
A
#
# COMPACT_ATOMS: atom_id res chain seq x y z
N MET A 1 -10.25 10.53 12.90
CA MET A 1 -11.32 10.26 11.89
C MET A 1 -12.08 9.01 12.32
N ASP A 2 -13.40 8.92 12.09
CA ASP A 2 -14.18 7.71 12.30
C ASP A 2 -14.45 7.01 10.95
N LEU A 3 -14.96 5.78 10.99
CA LEU A 3 -15.29 5.00 9.77
C LEU A 3 -16.29 5.72 8.86
N ARG A 4 -17.23 6.50 9.41
CA ARG A 4 -18.22 7.24 8.62
C ARG A 4 -17.56 8.34 7.80
N ALA A 5 -16.60 9.06 8.39
CA ALA A 5 -15.83 10.08 7.70
C ALA A 5 -14.94 9.43 6.63
N ALA A 6 -14.17 8.37 6.96
CA ALA A 6 -13.34 7.66 6.01
C ALA A 6 -14.16 7.13 4.80
N ARG A 7 -15.36 6.59 5.03
CA ARG A 7 -16.23 6.10 3.95
C ARG A 7 -16.85 7.20 3.09
N ARG A 8 -17.06 8.41 3.63
CA ARG A 8 -17.60 9.53 2.84
C ARG A 8 -16.60 10.07 1.82
N GLU A 9 -15.31 9.86 2.08
CA GLU A 9 -14.23 10.24 1.17
C GLU A 9 -14.00 9.22 0.06
N LEU A 10 -14.60 8.01 0.15
CA LEU A 10 -14.48 7.01 -0.89
C LEU A 10 -15.31 7.40 -2.11
N PRO A 11 -14.70 7.45 -3.31
CA PRO A 11 -15.40 7.85 -4.53
C PRO A 11 -16.46 6.84 -4.94
N LYS A 12 -17.47 7.30 -5.67
CA LYS A 12 -18.40 6.38 -6.35
C LYS A 12 -17.72 5.73 -7.53
N ILE A 13 -17.89 4.43 -7.69
CA ILE A 13 -17.30 3.65 -8.78
C ILE A 13 -18.38 3.07 -9.69
N LYS A 14 -18.05 2.90 -10.96
CA LYS A 14 -18.85 2.16 -11.94
C LYS A 14 -18.36 0.73 -12.09
N ASN A 15 -17.03 0.55 -12.10
CA ASN A 15 -16.36 -0.73 -12.33
C ASN A 15 -15.66 -1.23 -11.05
N ASN A 16 -14.35 -1.25 -11.05
CA ASN A 16 -13.54 -1.86 -10.03
C ASN A 16 -12.60 -0.86 -9.34
N VAL A 17 -11.99 -1.29 -8.25
CA VAL A 17 -10.87 -0.61 -7.60
C VAL A 17 -9.70 -1.58 -7.46
N ALA A 18 -8.49 -1.05 -7.54
CA ALA A 18 -7.28 -1.76 -7.20
C ALA A 18 -6.75 -1.30 -5.84
N VAL A 19 -6.09 -2.19 -5.10
CA VAL A 19 -5.41 -1.84 -3.86
C VAL A 19 -4.03 -2.47 -3.83
N ILE A 20 -3.00 -1.71 -3.48
CA ILE A 20 -1.69 -2.28 -3.20
C ILE A 20 -1.74 -2.84 -1.77
N LEU A 21 -1.60 -4.15 -1.64
CA LEU A 21 -1.65 -4.88 -0.38
C LEU A 21 -0.29 -5.47 -0.06
N SER A 22 0.41 -4.93 0.92
CA SER A 22 1.71 -5.45 1.37
C SER A 22 1.58 -6.66 2.31
N GLY A 23 0.49 -6.75 3.06
CA GLY A 23 0.30 -7.68 4.19
C GLY A 23 0.63 -7.03 5.54
N GLY A 24 1.08 -5.78 5.54
CA GLY A 24 1.16 -4.94 6.73
C GLY A 24 -0.22 -4.45 7.18
N MET A 25 -0.33 -3.99 8.41
CA MET A 25 -1.58 -3.58 9.04
C MET A 25 -2.34 -2.53 8.21
N ASP A 26 -1.69 -1.46 7.81
CA ASP A 26 -2.33 -0.31 7.15
C ASP A 26 -2.98 -0.69 5.82
N SER A 27 -2.21 -1.34 4.93
CA SER A 27 -2.71 -1.82 3.64
C SER A 27 -3.84 -2.84 3.80
N SER A 28 -3.79 -3.64 4.86
CA SER A 28 -4.82 -4.62 5.19
C SER A 28 -6.11 -3.94 5.62
N ILE A 29 -6.05 -2.92 6.48
CA ILE A 29 -7.25 -2.17 6.93
C ILE A 29 -7.88 -1.42 5.74
N VAL A 30 -7.07 -0.82 4.85
CA VAL A 30 -7.58 -0.23 3.59
C VAL A 30 -8.33 -1.29 2.78
N THR A 31 -7.74 -2.47 2.57
CA THR A 31 -8.36 -3.56 1.81
C THR A 31 -9.68 -4.03 2.44
N MET A 32 -9.72 -4.20 3.76
CA MET A 32 -10.94 -4.55 4.52
C MET A 32 -12.03 -3.49 4.33
N MET A 33 -11.66 -2.20 4.40
CA MET A 33 -12.59 -1.09 4.22
C MET A 33 -13.18 -1.09 2.81
N LEU A 34 -12.36 -1.27 1.79
CA LEU A 34 -12.78 -1.31 0.39
C LEU A 34 -13.71 -2.50 0.12
N ALA A 35 -13.34 -3.70 0.59
CA ALA A 35 -14.16 -4.90 0.46
C ALA A 35 -15.55 -4.74 1.12
N ARG A 36 -15.60 -4.09 2.28
CA ARG A 36 -16.86 -3.79 2.98
C ARG A 36 -17.68 -2.68 2.33
N HIS A 37 -17.05 -1.77 1.61
CA HIS A 37 -17.72 -0.62 0.99
C HIS A 37 -18.23 -0.93 -0.41
N TYR A 38 -17.39 -1.54 -1.26
CA TYR A 38 -17.69 -1.77 -2.66
C TYR A 38 -18.17 -3.19 -2.98
N GLY A 39 -17.93 -4.16 -2.08
CA GLY A 39 -18.04 -5.59 -2.30
C GLY A 39 -16.70 -6.20 -2.72
N PRO A 40 -16.35 -7.39 -2.21
CA PRO A 40 -15.05 -8.02 -2.48
C PRO A 40 -14.83 -8.34 -3.96
N GLU A 41 -15.88 -8.57 -4.73
CA GLU A 41 -15.84 -8.87 -6.16
C GLU A 41 -15.38 -7.68 -7.02
N LYS A 42 -15.44 -6.45 -6.48
CA LYS A 42 -15.00 -5.23 -7.16
C LYS A 42 -13.61 -4.77 -6.72
N VAL A 43 -13.00 -5.44 -5.73
CA VAL A 43 -11.70 -5.08 -5.18
C VAL A 43 -10.64 -6.05 -5.70
N PHE A 44 -9.60 -5.51 -6.31
CA PHE A 44 -8.47 -6.28 -6.85
C PHE A 44 -7.20 -5.91 -6.11
N ALA A 45 -6.67 -6.84 -5.33
CA ALA A 45 -5.45 -6.63 -4.56
C ALA A 45 -4.21 -6.95 -5.41
N LEU A 46 -3.19 -6.10 -5.32
CA LEU A 46 -1.90 -6.29 -5.93
C LEU A 46 -0.83 -6.35 -4.85
N THR A 47 -0.11 -7.47 -4.77
CA THR A 47 0.96 -7.71 -3.80
C THR A 47 2.28 -7.87 -4.54
N PHE A 48 3.34 -7.25 -4.02
CA PHE A 48 4.67 -7.30 -4.62
C PHE A 48 5.64 -8.09 -3.73
N ASN A 49 6.37 -9.00 -4.36
CA ASN A 49 7.58 -9.60 -3.82
C ASN A 49 8.78 -8.97 -4.57
N TYR A 50 9.52 -8.08 -3.86
CA TYR A 50 10.72 -7.44 -4.42
C TYR A 50 12.00 -7.85 -3.66
N GLY A 51 11.95 -8.93 -2.89
CA GLY A 51 13.08 -9.39 -2.07
C GLY A 51 13.21 -8.65 -0.74
N GLN A 52 12.11 -8.08 -0.23
CA GLN A 52 12.06 -7.49 1.11
C GLN A 52 12.36 -8.54 2.20
N LYS A 53 13.01 -8.13 3.29
CA LYS A 53 13.32 -9.02 4.42
C LYS A 53 12.07 -9.67 5.04
N GLN A 54 10.94 -8.99 4.99
CA GLN A 54 9.66 -9.45 5.53
C GLN A 54 8.85 -10.23 4.48
N ALA A 55 9.41 -11.25 3.86
CA ALA A 55 8.74 -12.07 2.85
C ALA A 55 7.42 -12.71 3.34
N MET A 56 7.25 -12.91 4.65
CA MET A 56 6.01 -13.41 5.27
C MET A 56 4.81 -12.49 5.04
N GLU A 57 5.02 -11.20 4.79
CA GLU A 57 3.95 -10.25 4.49
C GLU A 57 3.14 -10.70 3.27
N CYS A 58 3.80 -11.22 2.23
CA CYS A 58 3.11 -11.71 1.04
C CYS A 58 2.17 -12.89 1.35
N MET A 59 2.53 -13.77 2.29
CA MET A 59 1.68 -14.86 2.74
C MET A 59 0.47 -14.33 3.51
N LYS A 60 0.69 -13.37 4.41
CA LYS A 60 -0.37 -12.71 5.16
C LYS A 60 -1.36 -11.99 4.24
N ALA A 61 -0.87 -11.29 3.23
CA ALA A 61 -1.71 -10.66 2.20
C ALA A 61 -2.59 -11.70 1.48
N LYS A 62 -2.04 -12.86 1.15
CA LYS A 62 -2.78 -13.95 0.51
C LYS A 62 -3.87 -14.52 1.41
N ASP A 63 -3.56 -14.75 2.68
CA ASP A 63 -4.52 -15.27 3.64
C ASP A 63 -5.67 -14.29 3.87
N LEU A 64 -5.36 -13.00 4.02
CA LEU A 64 -6.36 -11.95 4.15
C LEU A 64 -7.29 -11.88 2.92
N CYS A 65 -6.74 -11.92 1.71
CA CYS A 65 -7.55 -11.91 0.50
C CYS A 65 -8.50 -13.10 0.42
N ARG A 66 -8.04 -14.31 0.83
CA ARG A 66 -8.88 -15.51 0.89
C ARG A 66 -10.03 -15.32 1.87
N GLU A 67 -9.77 -14.80 3.07
CA GLU A 67 -10.80 -14.56 4.09
C GLU A 67 -11.82 -13.50 3.66
N LEU A 68 -11.38 -12.47 2.95
CA LEU A 68 -12.25 -11.41 2.44
C LEU A 68 -12.98 -11.78 1.15
N GLY A 69 -12.56 -12.81 0.43
CA GLY A 69 -13.05 -13.11 -0.91
C GLY A 69 -12.58 -12.12 -1.98
N VAL A 70 -11.47 -11.42 -1.74
CA VAL A 70 -10.88 -10.43 -2.64
C VAL A 70 -9.95 -11.12 -3.64
N SER A 71 -10.06 -10.76 -4.92
CA SER A 71 -9.15 -11.26 -5.95
C SER A 71 -7.76 -10.67 -5.77
N GLN A 72 -6.72 -11.52 -5.71
CA GLN A 72 -5.33 -11.08 -5.54
C GLN A 72 -4.46 -11.48 -6.72
N LYS A 73 -3.62 -10.54 -7.16
CA LYS A 73 -2.46 -10.80 -8.02
C LYS A 73 -1.18 -10.56 -7.25
N GLN A 74 -0.34 -11.56 -7.14
CA GLN A 74 1.03 -11.40 -6.62
C GLN A 74 2.00 -11.30 -7.79
N LEU A 75 2.89 -10.31 -7.74
CA LEU A 75 3.97 -10.10 -8.72
C LEU A 75 5.32 -10.27 -8.04
N ASP A 76 6.16 -11.07 -8.66
CA ASP A 76 7.58 -11.15 -8.31
C ASP A 76 8.37 -10.15 -9.16
N ILE A 77 9.01 -9.22 -8.48
CA ILE A 77 9.87 -8.19 -9.05
C ILE A 77 11.24 -8.18 -8.35
N GLY A 78 11.74 -9.38 -8.01
CA GLY A 78 13.01 -9.58 -7.29
C GLY A 78 14.22 -8.92 -7.96
N TYR A 79 14.19 -8.73 -9.29
CA TYR A 79 15.21 -7.99 -10.02
C TYR A 79 15.38 -6.54 -9.49
N PHE A 80 14.29 -5.90 -9.06
CA PHE A 80 14.35 -4.59 -8.44
C PHE A 80 15.05 -4.65 -7.08
N GLY A 81 14.73 -5.66 -6.27
CA GLY A 81 15.42 -5.89 -5.00
C GLY A 81 16.94 -6.06 -5.19
N HIS A 82 17.36 -6.86 -6.16
CA HIS A 82 18.79 -7.02 -6.49
C HIS A 82 19.45 -5.71 -6.90
N LEU A 83 18.74 -4.85 -7.64
CA LEU A 83 19.26 -3.55 -8.05
C LEU A 83 19.55 -2.62 -6.87
N VAL A 84 18.68 -2.59 -5.86
CA VAL A 84 18.74 -1.67 -4.72
C VAL A 84 19.39 -2.29 -3.46
N GLN A 85 19.68 -3.59 -3.49
CA GLN A 85 20.31 -4.32 -2.39
C GLN A 85 21.57 -3.66 -1.82
N PRO A 86 22.48 -3.10 -2.63
CA PRO A 86 23.71 -2.51 -2.10
C PRO A 86 23.51 -1.31 -1.18
N ILE A 87 22.34 -0.68 -1.21
CA ILE A 87 22.08 0.59 -0.50
C ILE A 87 20.88 0.56 0.43
N SER A 88 20.14 -0.55 0.52
CA SER A 88 18.96 -0.63 1.39
C SER A 88 19.02 -1.80 2.37
N ALA A 89 18.95 -1.48 3.66
CA ALA A 89 18.89 -2.45 4.74
C ALA A 89 17.61 -3.32 4.70
N ASN A 90 16.55 -2.87 4.03
CA ASN A 90 15.26 -3.58 3.96
C ASN A 90 15.23 -4.72 2.92
N ILE A 91 16.30 -4.90 2.14
CA ILE A 91 16.39 -5.94 1.12
C ILE A 91 17.11 -7.17 1.68
N SER A 92 16.59 -8.35 1.37
CA SER A 92 17.22 -9.63 1.75
C SER A 92 18.59 -9.78 1.09
N GLY A 93 19.58 -10.24 1.89
CA GLY A 93 20.95 -10.37 1.43
C GLY A 93 21.72 -9.05 1.30
N SER A 94 21.15 -7.93 1.75
CA SER A 94 21.91 -6.67 1.85
C SER A 94 22.92 -6.71 2.98
N ASP A 95 24.12 -6.21 2.73
CA ASP A 95 25.19 -6.01 3.73
C ASP A 95 24.99 -4.72 4.54
N VAL A 96 24.00 -3.91 4.20
CA VAL A 96 23.65 -2.69 4.95
C VAL A 96 23.02 -3.09 6.28
N GLU A 97 23.61 -2.64 7.37
CA GLU A 97 23.12 -2.91 8.71
C GLU A 97 21.75 -2.26 8.95
N MET A 98 20.89 -2.98 9.68
CA MET A 98 19.59 -2.43 10.08
C MET A 98 19.83 -1.36 11.16
N PRO A 99 19.43 -0.10 10.92
CA PRO A 99 19.64 0.98 11.87
C PRO A 99 18.74 0.81 13.12
N THR A 100 19.15 1.45 14.21
CA THR A 100 18.25 1.64 15.35
C THR A 100 17.25 2.77 15.06
N ILE A 101 16.15 2.83 15.83
CA ILE A 101 15.14 3.89 15.69
C ILE A 101 15.77 5.29 15.81
N LYS A 102 16.79 5.44 16.67
CA LYS A 102 17.49 6.71 16.86
C LYS A 102 18.28 7.17 15.63
N ASP A 103 18.80 6.21 14.87
CA ASP A 103 19.60 6.49 13.67
C ASP A 103 18.73 6.88 12.46
N VAL A 104 17.43 6.62 12.57
CA VAL A 104 16.48 6.86 11.47
C VAL A 104 15.71 8.16 11.65
N LEU A 105 15.51 8.59 12.92
CA LEU A 105 14.75 9.80 13.23
C LEU A 105 15.44 11.06 12.67
N GLY A 106 14.75 11.73 11.75
CA GLY A 106 15.23 12.99 11.14
C GLY A 106 16.19 12.80 9.96
N ASP A 107 16.52 11.58 9.57
CA ASP A 107 17.29 11.32 8.36
C ASP A 107 16.33 11.21 7.15
N PRO A 108 16.45 12.09 6.14
CA PRO A 108 15.62 12.03 4.93
C PRO A 108 15.89 10.79 4.06
N HIS A 109 17.03 10.12 4.26
CA HIS A 109 17.44 8.92 3.52
C HIS A 109 18.07 7.87 4.46
N PRO A 110 17.27 7.34 5.43
CA PRO A 110 17.80 6.35 6.33
C PRO A 110 18.19 5.07 5.59
N PRO A 111 19.08 4.23 6.15
CA PRO A 111 19.48 2.95 5.53
C PRO A 111 18.32 2.02 5.18
N THR A 112 17.14 2.23 5.76
CA THR A 112 15.90 1.50 5.44
C THR A 112 15.18 2.00 4.20
N TYR A 113 15.60 3.15 3.64
CA TYR A 113 15.02 3.67 2.40
C TYR A 113 15.27 2.73 1.23
N VAL A 114 14.23 2.43 0.49
CA VAL A 114 14.31 1.67 -0.77
C VAL A 114 14.09 2.64 -1.92
N PRO A 115 15.13 2.96 -2.70
CA PRO A 115 15.07 4.01 -3.71
C PRO A 115 13.93 3.85 -4.70
N PHE A 116 13.13 4.91 -4.87
CA PHE A 116 12.01 4.99 -5.82
C PHE A 116 11.00 3.83 -5.72
N ARG A 117 10.95 3.13 -4.60
CA ARG A 117 10.07 1.96 -4.43
C ARG A 117 8.61 2.28 -4.69
N ASN A 118 8.07 3.30 -4.04
CA ASN A 118 6.65 3.62 -4.15
C ASN A 118 6.29 4.11 -5.56
N MET A 119 7.17 4.86 -6.22
CA MET A 119 6.99 5.27 -7.61
C MET A 119 6.91 4.07 -8.55
N MET A 120 7.83 3.09 -8.40
CA MET A 120 7.83 1.88 -9.22
C MET A 120 6.58 1.03 -8.95
N LEU A 121 6.23 0.78 -7.69
CA LEU A 121 5.06 -0.04 -7.33
C LEU A 121 3.76 0.59 -7.86
N LEU A 122 3.60 1.90 -7.74
CA LEU A 122 2.43 2.62 -8.25
C LEU A 122 2.37 2.64 -9.77
N SER A 123 3.52 2.74 -10.46
CA SER A 123 3.56 2.65 -11.94
C SER A 123 3.07 1.27 -12.43
N ILE A 124 3.49 0.18 -11.78
CA ILE A 124 3.01 -1.17 -12.10
C ILE A 124 1.51 -1.30 -11.73
N ALA A 125 1.09 -0.70 -10.61
CA ALA A 125 -0.31 -0.71 -10.20
C ALA A 125 -1.21 0.04 -11.21
N CYS A 126 -0.74 1.10 -11.86
CA CYS A 126 -1.46 1.78 -12.94
C CYS A 126 -1.70 0.85 -14.14
N ALA A 127 -0.69 0.08 -14.56
CA ALA A 127 -0.85 -0.91 -15.61
C ALA A 127 -1.83 -2.03 -15.20
N PHE A 128 -1.75 -2.49 -13.96
CA PHE A 128 -2.69 -3.47 -13.42
C PHE A 128 -4.12 -2.93 -13.36
N ALA A 129 -4.30 -1.68 -12.95
CA ALA A 129 -5.61 -1.01 -12.89
C ALA A 129 -6.29 -0.99 -14.27
N GLU A 130 -5.55 -0.72 -15.35
CA GLU A 130 -6.08 -0.77 -16.70
C GLU A 130 -6.54 -2.19 -17.08
N VAL A 131 -5.78 -3.23 -16.72
CA VAL A 131 -6.14 -4.63 -16.98
C VAL A 131 -7.43 -5.03 -16.27
N VAL A 132 -7.58 -4.67 -14.99
CA VAL A 132 -8.76 -5.02 -14.18
C VAL A 132 -9.87 -3.97 -14.26
N LYS A 133 -9.70 -2.93 -15.07
CA LYS A 133 -10.64 -1.81 -15.23
C LYS A 133 -10.94 -1.09 -13.91
N ALA A 134 -9.91 -0.89 -13.10
CA ALA A 134 -10.03 -0.18 -11.82
C ALA A 134 -9.92 1.33 -12.01
N GLU A 135 -10.97 2.05 -11.63
CA GLU A 135 -11.03 3.52 -11.75
C GLU A 135 -10.11 4.20 -10.72
N TYR A 136 -9.86 3.53 -9.61
CA TYR A 136 -9.02 4.03 -8.52
C TYR A 136 -8.03 2.97 -8.05
N ILE A 137 -6.84 3.44 -7.66
CA ILE A 137 -5.80 2.66 -7.01
C ILE A 137 -5.66 3.16 -5.58
N PHE A 138 -5.93 2.31 -4.61
CA PHE A 138 -5.75 2.64 -3.21
C PHE A 138 -4.38 2.17 -2.70
N CYS A 139 -3.72 3.03 -1.93
CA CYS A 139 -2.43 2.73 -1.30
C CYS A 139 -2.41 3.18 0.16
N TRP A 140 -1.43 2.67 0.93
CA TRP A 140 -1.32 2.90 2.38
C TRP A 140 -0.36 4.04 2.74
N LEU A 141 0.01 4.90 1.82
CA LEU A 141 0.99 5.97 2.08
C LEU A 141 0.51 6.86 3.23
N GLN A 142 1.38 7.12 4.19
CA GLN A 142 1.13 7.98 5.35
C GLN A 142 2.05 9.19 5.30
N VAL A 143 1.46 10.38 5.33
CA VAL A 143 2.18 11.67 5.33
C VAL A 143 2.87 11.94 6.66
N HIS A 144 2.36 11.33 7.73
CA HIS A 144 2.86 11.48 9.10
C HIS A 144 3.95 10.47 9.49
N ASP A 145 4.49 9.72 8.52
CA ASP A 145 5.68 8.93 8.80
C ASP A 145 6.78 9.88 9.28
N GLU A 146 7.21 9.71 10.53
CA GLU A 146 8.23 10.55 11.20
C GLU A 146 9.55 10.61 10.42
N TYR A 147 9.71 9.74 9.45
CA TYR A 147 10.89 9.60 8.58
C TYR A 147 10.85 10.51 7.34
N GLY A 148 9.71 11.12 7.01
CA GLY A 148 9.62 12.15 5.96
C GLY A 148 10.04 11.71 4.56
N TYR A 149 9.76 10.44 4.19
CA TYR A 149 10.05 9.97 2.83
C TYR A 149 9.28 10.81 1.80
N TRP A 150 9.99 11.35 0.82
CA TRP A 150 9.42 12.18 -0.23
C TRP A 150 8.32 11.45 -1.03
N ASP A 151 8.44 10.13 -1.19
CA ASP A 151 7.52 9.26 -1.94
C ASP A 151 6.35 8.71 -1.10
N THR A 152 6.09 9.31 0.06
CA THR A 152 4.89 9.09 0.89
C THR A 152 4.03 10.36 1.03
N SER A 153 4.52 11.50 0.52
CA SER A 153 3.85 12.80 0.64
C SER A 153 2.60 12.92 -0.26
N GLN A 154 1.67 13.79 0.12
CA GLN A 154 0.52 14.13 -0.74
C GLN A 154 0.98 14.73 -2.06
N ALA A 155 2.02 15.57 -2.05
CA ALA A 155 2.60 16.16 -3.27
C ALA A 155 3.10 15.08 -4.26
N PHE A 156 3.65 13.98 -3.76
CA PHE A 156 4.04 12.83 -4.58
C PHE A 156 2.81 12.16 -5.24
N VAL A 157 1.74 11.94 -4.47
CA VAL A 157 0.49 11.35 -4.98
C VAL A 157 -0.13 12.26 -6.04
N ASP A 158 -0.17 13.58 -5.79
CA ASP A 158 -0.71 14.57 -6.72
C ASP A 158 0.09 14.62 -8.04
N ALA A 159 1.42 14.54 -7.95
CA ALA A 159 2.30 14.48 -9.13
C ALA A 159 2.05 13.21 -9.96
N LEU A 160 1.90 12.05 -9.33
CA LEU A 160 1.57 10.82 -10.03
C LEU A 160 0.18 10.89 -10.67
N ASN A 161 -0.80 11.46 -10.00
CA ASN A 161 -2.13 11.69 -10.55
C ASN A 161 -2.09 12.65 -11.77
N GLY A 162 -1.21 13.65 -11.75
CA GLY A 162 -0.93 14.47 -12.92
C GLY A 162 -0.40 13.65 -14.11
N ILE A 163 0.47 12.66 -13.84
CA ILE A 163 1.00 11.76 -14.88
C ILE A 163 -0.07 10.80 -15.39
N THR A 164 -0.83 10.14 -14.50
CA THR A 164 -1.90 9.21 -14.91
C THR A 164 -2.99 9.89 -15.73
N ALA A 165 -3.28 11.17 -15.45
CA ALA A 165 -4.24 11.98 -16.21
C ALA A 165 -3.85 12.17 -17.68
N LEU A 166 -2.59 12.00 -18.07
CA LEU A 166 -2.13 12.06 -19.46
C LEU A 166 -2.56 10.85 -20.29
N ASN A 167 -2.92 9.73 -19.65
CA ASN A 167 -3.45 8.57 -20.38
C ASN A 167 -4.81 8.94 -21.00
N ARG A 168 -4.90 8.84 -22.32
CA ARG A 168 -6.10 9.23 -23.07
C ARG A 168 -7.15 8.13 -23.16
N THR A 169 -6.74 6.88 -22.94
CA THR A 169 -7.59 5.70 -23.15
C THR A 169 -8.17 5.17 -21.84
N PHE A 170 -7.43 5.27 -20.76
CA PHE A 170 -7.86 4.77 -19.45
C PHE A 170 -7.48 5.77 -18.34
N LYS A 171 -8.46 6.19 -17.58
CA LYS A 171 -8.27 7.10 -16.45
C LYS A 171 -8.30 6.30 -15.16
N THR A 172 -7.25 6.42 -14.39
CA THR A 172 -7.19 5.90 -13.01
C THR A 172 -6.59 6.96 -12.10
N GLU A 173 -7.05 7.01 -10.87
CA GLU A 173 -6.59 7.96 -9.86
C GLU A 173 -6.03 7.19 -8.65
N ILE A 174 -4.93 7.67 -8.10
CA ILE A 174 -4.28 7.11 -6.91
C ILE A 174 -4.82 7.83 -5.69
N ILE A 175 -5.27 7.06 -4.70
CA ILE A 175 -5.82 7.57 -3.44
C ILE A 175 -5.09 6.93 -2.27
N ALA A 176 -4.61 7.77 -1.34
CA ALA A 176 -4.04 7.36 -0.06
C ALA A 176 -5.01 7.72 1.08
N PRO A 177 -6.02 6.88 1.39
CA PRO A 177 -7.14 7.25 2.25
C PRO A 177 -6.76 7.46 3.71
N PHE A 178 -5.61 6.95 4.12
CA PHE A 178 -5.11 7.02 5.49
C PHE A 178 -3.91 7.96 5.63
N SER A 179 -3.61 8.77 4.63
CA SER A 179 -2.43 9.63 4.61
C SER A 179 -2.29 10.54 5.84
N LEU A 180 -3.41 10.93 6.45
CA LEU A 180 -3.46 11.82 7.61
C LEU A 180 -3.88 11.09 8.91
N LEU A 181 -4.02 9.77 8.89
CA LEU A 181 -4.48 9.01 10.06
C LEU A 181 -3.31 8.50 10.90
N SER A 182 -3.52 8.54 12.21
CA SER A 182 -2.66 7.83 13.15
C SER A 182 -3.00 6.34 13.19
N LYS A 183 -2.06 5.50 13.59
CA LYS A 183 -2.27 4.04 13.80
C LYS A 183 -3.46 3.74 14.71
N THR A 184 -3.67 4.57 15.75
CA THR A 184 -4.82 4.44 16.66
C THR A 184 -6.15 4.67 15.93
N GLU A 185 -6.21 5.61 15.00
CA GLU A 185 -7.42 5.89 14.23
C GLU A 185 -7.70 4.77 13.23
N GLU A 186 -6.68 4.22 12.58
CA GLU A 186 -6.81 3.05 11.70
C GLU A 186 -7.36 1.83 12.44
N LEU A 187 -6.84 1.54 13.65
CA LEU A 187 -7.36 0.46 14.50
C LEU A 187 -8.83 0.69 14.93
N LYS A 188 -9.22 1.95 15.18
CA LYS A 188 -10.64 2.28 15.45
C LYS A 188 -11.50 1.97 14.22
N ILE A 189 -11.07 2.37 13.04
CA ILE A 189 -11.77 2.05 11.77
C ILE A 189 -11.91 0.53 11.61
N CYS A 190 -10.85 -0.23 11.83
CA CYS A 190 -10.85 -1.69 11.77
C CYS A 190 -11.86 -2.32 12.73
N LYS A 191 -11.93 -1.81 13.96
CA LYS A 191 -12.89 -2.24 14.98
C LYS A 191 -14.34 -1.92 14.57
N GLU A 192 -14.60 -0.72 14.07
CA GLU A 192 -15.93 -0.30 13.59
C GLU A 192 -16.37 -1.05 12.34
N LEU A 193 -15.44 -1.53 11.51
CA LEU A 193 -15.70 -2.42 10.39
C LEU A 193 -16.11 -3.84 10.84
N GLY A 194 -15.86 -4.22 12.09
CA GLY A 194 -16.06 -5.57 12.58
C GLY A 194 -15.04 -6.58 12.02
N THR A 195 -13.86 -6.10 11.63
CA THR A 195 -12.79 -6.91 11.00
C THR A 195 -11.54 -7.02 11.87
N TYR A 196 -11.63 -6.65 13.13
CA TYR A 196 -10.48 -6.63 14.05
C TYR A 196 -9.81 -8.01 14.21
N ASN A 197 -10.58 -9.08 14.16
CA ASN A 197 -10.08 -10.45 14.18
C ASN A 197 -9.20 -10.78 12.95
N LEU A 198 -9.42 -10.12 11.82
CA LEU A 198 -8.62 -10.34 10.61
C LEU A 198 -7.22 -9.73 10.69
N LEU A 199 -6.91 -8.94 11.72
CA LEU A 199 -5.57 -8.43 11.97
C LEU A 199 -4.56 -9.56 12.27
N GLU A 200 -4.98 -10.76 12.66
CA GLU A 200 -4.11 -11.93 12.75
C GLU A 200 -3.47 -12.32 11.41
N HIS A 201 -4.09 -11.92 10.29
CA HIS A 201 -3.55 -12.06 8.94
C HIS A 201 -2.67 -10.88 8.52
N THR A 202 -2.18 -10.07 9.44
CA THR A 202 -1.27 -8.96 9.15
C THR A 202 0.07 -9.18 9.84
N LEU A 203 1.09 -8.52 9.33
CA LEU A 203 2.39 -8.42 9.99
C LEU A 203 2.65 -6.93 10.28
N THR A 204 2.98 -6.61 11.53
CA THR A 204 3.36 -5.26 11.93
C THR A 204 4.66 -5.34 12.69
N CYS A 205 5.64 -4.55 12.30
CA CYS A 205 6.90 -4.38 13.00
C CYS A 205 6.81 -3.20 13.98
#